data_e9a432904a2ccadb2527c98f3acb6106
#
_entry.id   e9a432904a2ccadb2527c98f3acb6106
#
_cell.length_a   1.000
_cell.length_b   1.000
_cell.length_c   1.000
_cell.angle_alpha   90.00
_cell.angle_beta   90.00
_cell.angle_gamma   90.00
#
_symmetry.space_group_name_H-M   'P 1'
#
loop_
_entity.id
_entity.type
_entity.pdbx_description
1 polymer ?
#
loop_
_entity_poly.entity_id
_entity_poly.type
_entity_poly.pdbx_seq_one_letter_code
_entity_poly.pdbx_strand_id
1 'polypeptide(L)'
;MASLYSYKNKQMDKVFREDSIIVRITSAACFLIFTFLYLYNYQTDVLAMAQHVLSDGKTYYVPFVGASLITILLFLLQLLIARFLQLKTIFHALTYFPSLLILAIITDVSPDIDCGFSFGAWLWVVPLLMVVWLIGSWIAKAWEVYEPLRFSHGFFSRAVWMNLAQFALMFVLVGMVGNSNEVFHYRMAVERSLVKGDYKKALTIGEKSLTTDSSLTMLRIYALAANKQLPERLFEYPLVGGSEAMK
;
A
#
# COMPACT_ATOMS: atom_id res chain seq x y z
N MET A 1 -15.21 -52.20 -10.11
CA MET A 1 -15.67 -50.80 -10.30
C MET A 1 -15.43 -49.90 -9.09
N ALA A 2 -15.74 -50.28 -7.85
CA ALA A 2 -15.54 -49.48 -6.63
C ALA A 2 -14.09 -49.06 -6.38
N SER A 3 -13.10 -49.89 -6.67
CA SER A 3 -11.67 -49.59 -6.46
C SER A 3 -11.13 -48.50 -7.41
N LEU A 4 -11.57 -48.49 -8.66
CA LEU A 4 -11.24 -47.47 -9.66
C LEU A 4 -11.85 -46.08 -9.31
N TYR A 5 -13.07 -46.08 -8.77
CA TYR A 5 -13.74 -44.86 -8.30
C TYR A 5 -13.02 -44.26 -7.09
N SER A 6 -12.62 -45.10 -6.14
CA SER A 6 -11.86 -44.68 -4.94
C SER A 6 -10.49 -44.13 -5.33
N TYR A 7 -9.78 -44.74 -6.28
CA TYR A 7 -8.48 -44.25 -6.76
C TYR A 7 -8.60 -42.90 -7.47
N LYS A 8 -9.62 -42.75 -8.33
CA LYS A 8 -9.88 -41.50 -9.08
C LYS A 8 -10.23 -40.33 -8.15
N ASN A 9 -11.05 -40.57 -7.11
CA ASN A 9 -11.36 -39.56 -6.09
C ASN A 9 -10.10 -39.15 -5.30
N LYS A 10 -9.25 -40.08 -4.91
CA LYS A 10 -8.03 -39.82 -4.17
C LYS A 10 -7.00 -39.03 -4.99
N GLN A 11 -6.94 -39.25 -6.30
CA GLN A 11 -6.12 -38.41 -7.20
C GLN A 11 -6.71 -37.00 -7.36
N MET A 12 -8.02 -36.87 -7.52
CA MET A 12 -8.66 -35.56 -7.60
C MET A 12 -8.43 -34.74 -6.32
N ASP A 13 -8.61 -35.32 -5.14
CA ASP A 13 -8.36 -34.64 -3.86
C ASP A 13 -6.91 -34.18 -3.72
N LYS A 14 -5.95 -34.97 -4.21
CA LYS A 14 -4.53 -34.58 -4.22
C LYS A 14 -4.28 -33.37 -5.12
N VAL A 15 -4.82 -33.37 -6.32
CA VAL A 15 -4.68 -32.24 -7.28
C VAL A 15 -5.33 -30.97 -6.73
N PHE A 16 -6.53 -31.06 -6.15
CA PHE A 16 -7.20 -29.92 -5.51
C PHE A 16 -6.38 -29.33 -4.36
N ARG A 17 -5.74 -30.19 -3.60
CA ARG A 17 -4.86 -29.77 -2.50
C ARG A 17 -3.61 -29.04 -3.01
N GLU A 18 -3.00 -29.55 -4.07
CA GLU A 18 -1.83 -28.93 -4.69
C GLU A 18 -2.16 -27.57 -5.29
N ASP A 19 -3.25 -27.44 -6.04
CA ASP A 19 -3.71 -26.15 -6.60
C ASP A 19 -4.03 -25.12 -5.51
N SER A 20 -4.67 -25.55 -4.43
CA SER A 20 -4.93 -24.67 -3.28
C SER A 20 -3.64 -24.16 -2.62
N ILE A 21 -2.60 -24.98 -2.53
CA ILE A 21 -1.30 -24.57 -1.98
C ILE A 21 -0.62 -23.56 -2.92
N ILE A 22 -0.62 -23.82 -4.22
CA ILE A 22 -0.02 -22.91 -5.22
C ILE A 22 -0.70 -21.53 -5.17
N VAL A 23 -2.03 -21.49 -5.16
CA VAL A 23 -2.78 -20.23 -5.05
C VAL A 23 -2.40 -19.46 -3.77
N ARG A 24 -2.35 -20.15 -2.63
CA ARG A 24 -1.99 -19.50 -1.35
C ARG A 24 -0.57 -18.94 -1.35
N ILE A 25 0.40 -19.70 -1.85
CA ILE A 25 1.80 -19.27 -1.91
C ILE A 25 1.94 -18.08 -2.86
N THR A 26 1.35 -18.15 -4.05
CA THR A 26 1.41 -17.07 -5.04
C THR A 26 0.73 -15.81 -4.51
N SER A 27 -0.43 -15.94 -3.88
CA SER A 27 -1.15 -14.82 -3.27
C SER A 27 -0.35 -14.18 -2.13
N ALA A 28 0.24 -15.00 -1.25
CA ALA A 28 1.09 -14.50 -0.16
C ALA A 28 2.32 -13.76 -0.70
N ALA A 29 3.00 -14.33 -1.70
CA ALA A 29 4.16 -13.71 -2.32
C ALA A 29 3.80 -12.35 -2.96
N CYS A 30 2.72 -12.30 -3.76
CA CYS A 30 2.24 -11.05 -4.37
C CYS A 30 1.93 -9.99 -3.32
N PHE A 31 1.20 -10.35 -2.27
CA PHE A 31 0.84 -9.44 -1.19
C PHE A 31 2.07 -8.91 -0.45
N LEU A 32 2.97 -9.80 -0.01
CA LEU A 32 4.15 -9.42 0.75
C LEU A 32 5.10 -8.51 -0.06
N ILE A 33 5.35 -8.87 -1.32
CA ILE A 33 6.20 -8.08 -2.22
C ILE A 33 5.58 -6.70 -2.46
N PHE A 34 4.30 -6.64 -2.84
CA PHE A 34 3.63 -5.38 -3.09
C PHE A 34 3.62 -4.48 -1.85
N THR A 35 3.13 -4.99 -0.72
CA THR A 35 2.98 -4.21 0.51
C THR A 35 4.33 -3.68 1.01
N PHE A 36 5.35 -4.53 1.02
CA PHE A 36 6.69 -4.11 1.44
C PHE A 36 7.28 -3.05 0.50
N LEU A 37 7.26 -3.27 -0.82
CA LEU A 37 7.80 -2.32 -1.79
C LEU A 37 7.02 -1.00 -1.81
N TYR A 38 5.70 -1.06 -1.68
CA TYR A 38 4.85 0.12 -1.62
C TYR A 38 5.18 0.98 -0.39
N LEU A 39 5.29 0.39 0.78
CA LEU A 39 5.65 1.10 2.01
C LEU A 39 7.11 1.57 2.02
N TYR A 40 8.04 0.74 1.51
CA TYR A 40 9.46 1.04 1.55
C TYR A 40 9.91 2.06 0.52
N ASN A 41 9.43 1.97 -0.73
CA ASN A 41 9.87 2.83 -1.81
C ASN A 41 8.97 4.05 -2.01
N TYR A 42 7.65 3.89 -1.87
CA TYR A 42 6.71 4.93 -2.25
C TYR A 42 6.21 5.74 -1.05
N GLN A 43 5.82 5.09 0.05
CA GLN A 43 5.20 5.76 1.20
C GLN A 43 6.17 6.08 2.35
N THR A 44 7.46 5.82 2.17
CA THR A 44 8.47 5.96 3.24
C THR A 44 8.51 7.37 3.85
N ASP A 45 8.49 8.41 3.02
CA ASP A 45 8.65 9.80 3.51
C ASP A 45 7.37 10.28 4.19
N VAL A 46 6.21 9.90 3.66
CA VAL A 46 4.90 10.19 4.24
C VAL A 46 4.75 9.50 5.61
N LEU A 47 5.12 8.23 5.71
CA LEU A 47 5.07 7.49 6.98
C LEU A 47 6.07 8.02 8.01
N ALA A 48 7.26 8.45 7.55
CA ALA A 48 8.25 9.05 8.43
C ALA A 48 7.73 10.35 9.06
N MET A 49 7.04 11.17 8.27
CA MET A 49 6.45 12.42 8.74
C MET A 49 5.25 12.16 9.64
N ALA A 50 4.35 11.25 9.23
CA ALA A 50 3.21 10.86 10.06
C ALA A 50 3.68 10.34 11.45
N GLN A 51 4.72 9.52 11.49
CA GLN A 51 5.27 9.04 12.76
C GLN A 51 5.90 10.18 13.58
N HIS A 52 6.61 11.10 12.93
CA HIS A 52 7.22 12.24 13.62
C HIS A 52 6.14 13.11 14.29
N VAL A 53 5.09 13.47 13.57
CA VAL A 53 3.97 14.25 14.09
C VAL A 53 3.23 13.52 15.21
N LEU A 54 2.85 12.26 14.99
CA LEU A 54 2.11 11.47 15.98
C LEU A 54 2.90 11.17 17.26
N SER A 55 4.24 11.20 17.20
CA SER A 55 5.11 10.96 18.37
C SER A 55 5.65 12.24 19.00
N ASP A 56 5.21 13.42 18.59
CA ASP A 56 5.80 14.72 18.99
C ASP A 56 7.33 14.76 18.82
N GLY A 57 7.83 14.20 17.74
CA GLY A 57 9.26 14.14 17.45
C GLY A 57 10.08 13.17 18.30
N LYS A 58 9.43 12.36 19.17
CA LYS A 58 10.13 11.44 20.09
C LYS A 58 10.67 10.19 19.42
N THR A 59 10.13 9.80 18.26
CA THR A 59 10.53 8.59 17.55
C THR A 59 10.89 8.87 16.10
N TYR A 60 11.80 8.05 15.54
CA TYR A 60 12.24 8.16 14.16
C TYR A 60 11.80 6.93 13.36
N TYR A 61 11.24 7.16 12.18
CA TYR A 61 10.87 6.09 11.28
C TYR A 61 12.10 5.51 10.58
N VAL A 62 12.32 4.21 10.79
CA VAL A 62 13.33 3.44 10.06
C VAL A 62 12.63 2.71 8.92
N PRO A 63 12.84 3.07 7.63
CA PRO A 63 12.05 2.58 6.51
C PRO A 63 11.94 1.07 6.42
N PHE A 64 13.07 0.37 6.54
CA PHE A 64 13.09 -1.09 6.45
C PHE A 64 12.32 -1.76 7.59
N VAL A 65 12.53 -1.27 8.82
CA VAL A 65 11.87 -1.83 10.01
C VAL A 65 10.38 -1.54 9.98
N GLY A 66 9.99 -0.29 9.68
CA GLY A 66 8.59 0.12 9.62
C GLY A 66 7.82 -0.62 8.53
N ALA A 67 8.36 -0.66 7.30
CA ALA A 67 7.74 -1.40 6.19
C ALA A 67 7.61 -2.89 6.51
N SER A 68 8.65 -3.53 7.08
CA SER A 68 8.61 -4.94 7.45
C SER A 68 7.58 -5.22 8.54
N LEU A 69 7.54 -4.40 9.59
CA LEU A 69 6.63 -4.58 10.72
C LEU A 69 5.17 -4.44 10.27
N ILE A 70 4.85 -3.39 9.51
CA ILE A 70 3.50 -3.18 8.98
C ILE A 70 3.10 -4.33 8.05
N THR A 71 3.99 -4.74 7.14
CA THR A 71 3.73 -5.86 6.21
C THR A 71 3.43 -7.16 6.97
N ILE A 72 4.22 -7.48 8.00
CA ILE A 72 4.00 -8.67 8.84
C ILE A 72 2.67 -8.58 9.57
N LEU A 73 2.34 -7.45 10.18
CA LEU A 73 1.06 -7.27 10.89
C LEU A 73 -0.14 -7.43 9.94
N LEU A 74 -0.08 -6.84 8.76
CA LEU A 74 -1.13 -6.97 7.75
C LEU A 74 -1.25 -8.40 7.22
N PHE A 75 -0.14 -9.12 7.10
CA PHE A 75 -0.15 -10.53 6.71
C PHE A 75 -0.73 -11.42 7.83
N LEU A 76 -0.41 -11.16 9.09
CA LEU A 76 -1.02 -11.87 10.22
C LEU A 76 -2.54 -11.64 10.27
N LEU A 77 -2.99 -10.42 10.02
CA LEU A 77 -4.42 -10.11 9.90
C LEU A 77 -5.07 -10.92 8.76
N GLN A 78 -4.41 -10.99 7.61
CA GLN A 78 -4.89 -11.80 6.49
C GLN A 78 -5.02 -13.28 6.87
N LEU A 79 -4.04 -13.84 7.57
CA LEU A 79 -4.11 -15.24 8.03
C LEU A 79 -5.31 -15.48 8.96
N LEU A 80 -5.60 -14.52 9.84
CA LEU A 80 -6.76 -14.56 10.71
C LEU A 80 -8.06 -14.57 9.88
N ILE A 81 -8.19 -13.65 8.92
CA ILE A 81 -9.35 -13.53 8.03
C ILE A 81 -9.54 -14.79 7.19
N ALA A 82 -8.46 -15.32 6.61
CA ALA A 82 -8.51 -16.55 5.82
C ALA A 82 -9.01 -17.74 6.63
N ARG A 83 -8.68 -17.77 7.94
CA ARG A 83 -9.15 -18.83 8.85
C ARG A 83 -10.66 -18.73 9.13
N PHE A 84 -11.21 -17.50 9.17
CA PHE A 84 -12.65 -17.30 9.38
C PHE A 84 -13.47 -17.53 8.10
N LEU A 85 -13.05 -16.96 6.98
CA LEU A 85 -13.80 -17.02 5.72
C LEU A 85 -13.73 -18.38 5.04
N GLN A 86 -12.58 -19.07 5.14
CA GLN A 86 -12.33 -20.39 4.52
C GLN A 86 -12.61 -20.40 3.01
N LEU A 87 -12.33 -19.31 2.29
CA LEU A 87 -12.35 -19.28 0.84
C LEU A 87 -11.25 -20.18 0.28
N LYS A 88 -11.60 -21.00 -0.73
CA LYS A 88 -10.71 -22.10 -1.14
C LYS A 88 -9.66 -21.65 -2.15
N THR A 89 -10.06 -21.46 -3.42
CA THR A 89 -9.08 -21.31 -4.51
C THR A 89 -9.33 -20.10 -5.39
N ILE A 90 -10.50 -19.94 -5.98
CA ILE A 90 -10.75 -18.92 -7.01
C ILE A 90 -10.81 -17.50 -6.41
N PHE A 91 -11.34 -17.37 -5.19
CA PHE A 91 -11.55 -16.11 -4.51
C PHE A 91 -10.68 -15.92 -3.27
N HIS A 92 -9.56 -16.68 -3.19
CA HIS A 92 -8.66 -16.57 -2.05
C HIS A 92 -8.09 -15.16 -1.85
N ALA A 93 -7.85 -14.41 -2.93
CA ALA A 93 -7.37 -13.03 -2.88
C ALA A 93 -8.31 -12.08 -2.10
N LEU A 94 -9.63 -12.37 -2.04
CA LEU A 94 -10.57 -11.56 -1.25
C LEU A 94 -10.27 -11.58 0.26
N THR A 95 -9.54 -12.59 0.75
CA THR A 95 -9.11 -12.64 2.16
C THR A 95 -8.09 -11.55 2.51
N TYR A 96 -7.42 -10.97 1.50
CA TYR A 96 -6.44 -9.89 1.67
C TYR A 96 -7.07 -8.50 1.66
N PHE A 97 -8.33 -8.37 1.25
CA PHE A 97 -9.00 -7.07 1.12
C PHE A 97 -8.97 -6.23 2.41
N PRO A 98 -9.31 -6.74 3.61
CA PRO A 98 -9.26 -5.92 4.82
C PRO A 98 -7.84 -5.46 5.17
N SER A 99 -6.82 -6.27 4.91
CA SER A 99 -5.42 -5.88 5.10
C SER A 99 -5.01 -4.77 4.13
N LEU A 100 -5.43 -4.85 2.87
CA LEU A 100 -5.19 -3.82 1.86
C LEU A 100 -6.00 -2.55 2.13
N LEU A 101 -7.21 -2.66 2.68
CA LEU A 101 -8.00 -1.51 3.12
C LEU A 101 -7.29 -0.76 4.25
N ILE A 102 -6.77 -1.46 5.25
CA ILE A 102 -5.95 -0.85 6.30
C ILE A 102 -4.70 -0.20 5.72
N LEU A 103 -4.03 -0.87 4.76
CA LEU A 103 -2.88 -0.29 4.06
C LEU A 103 -3.26 1.03 3.38
N ALA A 104 -4.39 1.10 2.69
CA ALA A 104 -4.88 2.32 2.06
C ALA A 104 -5.13 3.43 3.09
N ILE A 105 -5.77 3.11 4.23
CA ILE A 105 -6.06 4.09 5.29
C ILE A 105 -4.77 4.67 5.88
N ILE A 106 -3.78 3.84 6.21
CA ILE A 106 -2.53 4.32 6.83
C ILE A 106 -1.64 5.10 5.87
N THR A 107 -1.87 4.98 4.56
CA THR A 107 -1.13 5.70 3.52
C THR A 107 -1.90 6.90 2.96
N ASP A 108 -3.17 7.08 3.30
CA ASP A 108 -3.97 8.26 2.99
C ASP A 108 -3.74 9.35 4.05
N VAL A 109 -2.51 9.87 4.08
CA VAL A 109 -2.12 10.94 5.00
C VAL A 109 -2.47 12.29 4.39
N SER A 110 -3.23 13.11 5.13
CA SER A 110 -3.58 14.47 4.72
C SER A 110 -2.35 15.36 4.69
N PRO A 111 -2.25 16.30 3.73
CA PRO A 111 -1.24 17.36 3.75
C PRO A 111 -1.27 18.23 5.02
N ASP A 112 -2.42 18.32 5.66
CA ASP A 112 -2.66 19.12 6.87
C ASP A 112 -2.48 18.32 8.17
N ILE A 113 -1.68 17.26 8.15
CA ILE A 113 -1.46 16.39 9.32
C ILE A 113 -0.97 17.16 10.56
N ASP A 114 -0.26 18.26 10.35
CA ASP A 114 0.23 19.14 11.41
C ASP A 114 -0.89 19.89 12.16
N CYS A 115 -2.06 20.06 11.52
CA CYS A 115 -3.23 20.74 12.09
C CYS A 115 -4.12 19.79 12.90
N GLY A 116 -3.84 18.50 12.90
CA GLY A 116 -4.58 17.48 13.61
C GLY A 116 -5.01 16.29 12.75
N PHE A 117 -5.21 15.17 13.40
CA PHE A 117 -5.63 13.94 12.75
C PHE A 117 -7.15 13.85 12.68
N SER A 118 -7.70 13.74 11.48
CA SER A 118 -9.12 13.50 11.27
C SER A 118 -9.33 12.30 10.36
N PHE A 119 -10.23 11.39 10.75
CA PHE A 119 -10.60 10.25 9.90
C PHE A 119 -11.42 10.64 8.67
N GLY A 120 -11.92 11.87 8.60
CA GLY A 120 -12.65 12.40 7.45
C GLY A 120 -13.74 11.44 6.94
N ALA A 121 -13.72 11.20 5.63
CA ALA A 121 -14.66 10.30 4.96
C ALA A 121 -14.51 8.82 5.37
N TRP A 122 -13.37 8.40 5.91
CA TRP A 122 -13.10 7.01 6.30
C TRP A 122 -14.05 6.47 7.36
N LEU A 123 -14.59 7.32 8.22
CA LEU A 123 -15.61 6.95 9.21
C LEU A 123 -16.84 6.26 8.59
N TRP A 124 -17.20 6.65 7.36
CA TRP A 124 -18.35 6.08 6.65
C TRP A 124 -17.93 5.10 5.56
N VAL A 125 -16.80 5.36 4.90
CA VAL A 125 -16.30 4.54 3.79
C VAL A 125 -15.86 3.15 4.28
N VAL A 126 -15.17 3.07 5.42
CA VAL A 126 -14.70 1.78 5.95
C VAL A 126 -15.86 0.84 6.30
N PRO A 127 -16.87 1.23 7.10
CA PRO A 127 -18.00 0.35 7.37
C PRO A 127 -18.74 -0.08 6.09
N LEU A 128 -18.95 0.85 5.16
CA LEU A 128 -19.59 0.55 3.88
C LEU A 128 -18.80 -0.49 3.08
N LEU A 129 -17.48 -0.29 2.90
CA LEU A 129 -16.61 -1.21 2.18
C LEU A 129 -16.54 -2.59 2.87
N MET A 130 -16.53 -2.63 4.20
CA MET A 130 -16.55 -3.89 4.95
C MET A 130 -17.86 -4.66 4.74
N VAL A 131 -19.00 -3.98 4.70
CA VAL A 131 -20.31 -4.61 4.40
C VAL A 131 -20.31 -5.16 2.97
N VAL A 132 -19.90 -4.36 1.98
CA VAL A 132 -19.80 -4.79 0.57
C VAL A 132 -18.86 -6.00 0.43
N TRP A 133 -17.71 -5.97 1.10
CA TRP A 133 -16.77 -7.07 1.11
C TRP A 133 -17.33 -8.34 1.77
N LEU A 134 -18.06 -8.23 2.89
CA LEU A 134 -18.71 -9.37 3.54
C LEU A 134 -19.75 -10.02 2.62
N ILE A 135 -20.59 -9.21 1.98
CA ILE A 135 -21.59 -9.68 1.01
C ILE A 135 -20.89 -10.35 -0.18
N GLY A 136 -19.86 -9.71 -0.75
CA GLY A 136 -19.07 -10.24 -1.84
C GLY A 136 -18.40 -11.57 -1.50
N SER A 137 -17.84 -11.68 -0.29
CA SER A 137 -17.21 -12.91 0.21
C SER A 137 -18.23 -14.04 0.42
N TRP A 138 -19.44 -13.70 0.86
CA TRP A 138 -20.52 -14.69 0.99
C TRP A 138 -20.98 -15.21 -0.38
N ILE A 139 -21.15 -14.33 -1.36
CA ILE A 139 -21.47 -14.69 -2.75
C ILE A 139 -20.35 -15.54 -3.35
N ALA A 140 -19.08 -15.11 -3.18
CA ALA A 140 -17.91 -15.87 -3.66
C ALA A 140 -17.86 -17.27 -3.10
N LYS A 141 -18.14 -17.45 -1.82
CA LYS A 141 -18.22 -18.75 -1.16
C LYS A 141 -19.32 -19.63 -1.73
N ALA A 142 -20.48 -19.06 -2.05
CA ALA A 142 -21.58 -19.77 -2.70
C ALA A 142 -21.18 -20.22 -4.12
N TRP A 143 -20.48 -19.38 -4.88
CA TRP A 143 -20.03 -19.71 -6.24
C TRP A 143 -18.95 -20.79 -6.27
N GLU A 144 -18.02 -20.81 -5.31
CA GLU A 144 -16.99 -21.88 -5.20
C GLU A 144 -17.59 -23.29 -5.06
N VAL A 145 -18.83 -23.40 -4.58
CA VAL A 145 -19.54 -24.70 -4.48
C VAL A 145 -20.02 -25.20 -5.84
N TYR A 146 -20.35 -24.28 -6.77
CA TYR A 146 -20.95 -24.60 -8.05
C TYR A 146 -19.95 -24.78 -9.20
N GLU A 147 -18.73 -24.25 -9.10
CA GLU A 147 -17.72 -24.41 -10.14
C GLU A 147 -16.70 -25.50 -9.80
N PRO A 148 -16.86 -26.74 -10.33
CA PRO A 148 -15.76 -27.69 -10.29
C PRO A 148 -14.61 -27.16 -11.13
N LEU A 149 -13.40 -27.06 -10.55
CA LEU A 149 -12.17 -26.67 -11.25
C LEU A 149 -11.92 -27.63 -12.44
N ARG A 150 -12.48 -27.28 -13.60
CA ARG A 150 -12.29 -28.06 -14.83
C ARG A 150 -11.07 -27.49 -15.56
N PHE A 151 -10.05 -28.34 -15.80
CA PHE A 151 -9.11 -28.29 -16.91
C PHE A 151 -7.80 -27.47 -16.84
N SER A 152 -7.42 -26.79 -15.78
CA SER A 152 -6.04 -26.28 -15.71
C SER A 152 -5.46 -26.42 -14.30
N HIS A 153 -4.28 -27.02 -14.22
CA HIS A 153 -3.58 -27.30 -12.97
C HIS A 153 -2.23 -26.55 -12.94
N GLY A 154 -1.74 -26.25 -11.74
CA GLY A 154 -0.45 -25.63 -11.53
C GLY A 154 -0.46 -24.09 -11.63
N PHE A 155 0.71 -23.51 -11.89
CA PHE A 155 0.94 -22.06 -11.93
C PHE A 155 0.09 -21.33 -13.00
N PHE A 156 -0.29 -22.00 -14.09
CA PHE A 156 -1.11 -21.43 -15.14
C PHE A 156 -2.60 -21.77 -14.97
N SER A 157 -3.01 -22.20 -13.78
CA SER A 157 -4.40 -22.52 -13.51
C SER A 157 -5.27 -21.26 -13.56
N ARG A 158 -6.55 -21.44 -13.96
CA ARG A 158 -7.55 -20.37 -13.96
C ARG A 158 -7.65 -19.72 -12.57
N ALA A 159 -7.53 -20.51 -11.50
CA ALA A 159 -7.59 -20.03 -10.13
C ALA A 159 -6.46 -19.02 -9.81
N VAL A 160 -5.22 -19.29 -10.25
CA VAL A 160 -4.09 -18.37 -10.07
C VAL A 160 -4.35 -17.06 -10.80
N TRP A 161 -4.74 -17.12 -12.08
CA TRP A 161 -5.01 -15.91 -12.86
C TRP A 161 -6.17 -15.06 -12.32
N MET A 162 -7.23 -15.71 -11.83
CA MET A 162 -8.35 -15.00 -11.19
C MET A 162 -7.91 -14.29 -9.91
N ASN A 163 -7.08 -14.91 -9.09
CA ASN A 163 -6.54 -14.27 -7.89
C ASN A 163 -5.58 -13.12 -8.25
N LEU A 164 -4.71 -13.31 -9.25
CA LEU A 164 -3.82 -12.23 -9.73
C LEU A 164 -4.60 -11.04 -10.26
N ALA A 165 -5.69 -11.26 -11.01
CA ALA A 165 -6.56 -10.19 -11.49
C ALA A 165 -7.23 -9.44 -10.33
N GLN A 166 -7.70 -10.16 -9.29
CA GLN A 166 -8.24 -9.55 -8.08
C GLN A 166 -7.18 -8.73 -7.33
N PHE A 167 -5.95 -9.24 -7.21
CA PHE A 167 -4.84 -8.48 -6.63
C PHE A 167 -4.51 -7.24 -7.43
N ALA A 168 -4.43 -7.34 -8.76
CA ALA A 168 -4.16 -6.19 -9.62
C ALA A 168 -5.20 -5.08 -9.40
N LEU A 169 -6.49 -5.44 -9.35
CA LEU A 169 -7.55 -4.49 -9.05
C LEU A 169 -7.38 -3.85 -7.66
N MET A 170 -7.15 -4.67 -6.63
CA MET A 170 -6.98 -4.17 -5.26
C MET A 170 -5.73 -3.29 -5.12
N PHE A 171 -4.61 -3.63 -5.76
CA PHE A 171 -3.38 -2.84 -5.73
C PHE A 171 -3.55 -1.48 -6.42
N VAL A 172 -4.25 -1.45 -7.55
CA VAL A 172 -4.60 -0.18 -8.21
C VAL A 172 -5.47 0.67 -7.29
N LEU A 173 -6.47 0.09 -6.64
CA LEU A 173 -7.33 0.82 -5.70
C LEU A 173 -6.53 1.38 -4.51
N VAL A 174 -5.62 0.60 -3.92
CA VAL A 174 -4.72 1.08 -2.85
C VAL A 174 -3.86 2.25 -3.34
N GLY A 175 -3.28 2.14 -4.54
CA GLY A 175 -2.47 3.20 -5.13
C GLY A 175 -3.26 4.48 -5.48
N MET A 176 -4.54 4.34 -5.84
CA MET A 176 -5.41 5.49 -6.13
C MET A 176 -5.91 6.20 -4.86
N VAL A 177 -6.14 5.45 -3.80
CA VAL A 177 -6.68 5.95 -2.53
C VAL A 177 -5.57 6.50 -1.64
N GLY A 178 -4.42 5.81 -1.58
CA GLY A 178 -3.24 6.33 -0.86
C GLY A 178 -2.79 7.66 -1.44
N ASN A 179 -2.17 8.50 -0.61
CA ASN A 179 -1.70 9.80 -1.07
C ASN A 179 -0.73 9.63 -2.23
N SER A 180 -1.13 10.08 -3.42
CA SER A 180 -0.35 10.03 -4.67
C SER A 180 0.03 11.42 -5.17
N ASN A 181 -0.16 12.48 -4.34
CA ASN A 181 0.20 13.84 -4.69
C ASN A 181 1.73 13.98 -4.75
N GLU A 182 2.27 14.15 -5.94
CA GLU A 182 3.71 14.23 -6.19
C GLU A 182 4.37 15.36 -5.41
N VAL A 183 3.73 16.54 -5.34
CA VAL A 183 4.24 17.71 -4.62
C VAL A 183 4.31 17.43 -3.11
N PHE A 184 3.29 16.75 -2.58
CA PHE A 184 3.28 16.35 -1.18
C PHE A 184 4.41 15.35 -0.85
N HIS A 185 4.66 14.37 -1.71
CA HIS A 185 5.79 13.45 -1.55
C HIS A 185 7.14 14.17 -1.59
N TYR A 186 7.32 15.12 -2.53
CA TYR A 186 8.55 15.93 -2.58
C TYR A 186 8.70 16.78 -1.30
N ARG A 187 7.62 17.41 -0.84
CA ARG A 187 7.63 18.18 0.41
C ARG A 187 8.09 17.33 1.59
N MET A 188 7.49 16.16 1.80
CA MET A 188 7.85 15.26 2.89
C MET A 188 9.31 14.76 2.79
N ALA A 189 9.77 14.43 1.58
CA ALA A 189 11.14 13.98 1.35
C ALA A 189 12.17 15.11 1.58
N VAL A 190 11.87 16.33 1.14
CA VAL A 190 12.70 17.53 1.38
C VAL A 190 12.78 17.81 2.88
N GLU A 191 11.65 17.89 3.57
CA GLU A 191 11.55 18.13 4.99
C GLU A 191 12.33 17.11 5.81
N ARG A 192 12.17 15.82 5.51
CA ARG A 192 12.98 14.74 6.12
C ARG A 192 14.48 14.94 5.91
N SER A 193 14.89 15.43 4.74
CA SER A 193 16.31 15.69 4.45
C SER A 193 16.82 16.90 5.22
N LEU A 194 15.99 17.93 5.38
CA LEU A 194 16.30 19.12 6.18
C LEU A 194 16.46 18.78 7.67
N VAL A 195 15.55 17.97 8.23
CA VAL A 195 15.64 17.50 9.62
C VAL A 195 16.96 16.73 9.87
N LYS A 196 17.45 16.01 8.85
CA LYS A 196 18.75 15.30 8.91
C LYS A 196 19.98 16.21 8.67
N GLY A 197 19.77 17.47 8.32
CA GLY A 197 20.83 18.40 7.96
C GLY A 197 21.45 18.14 6.57
N ASP A 198 20.83 17.30 5.74
CA ASP A 198 21.32 17.00 4.39
C ASP A 198 20.69 17.95 3.35
N TYR A 199 21.15 19.21 3.39
CA TYR A 199 20.64 20.26 2.51
C TYR A 199 20.90 20.00 1.03
N LYS A 200 22.00 19.32 0.69
CA LYS A 200 22.31 18.98 -0.70
C LYS A 200 21.31 17.98 -1.26
N LYS A 201 21.01 16.95 -0.50
CA LYS A 201 19.99 15.95 -0.88
C LYS A 201 18.60 16.60 -0.96
N ALA A 202 18.25 17.48 -0.04
CA ALA A 202 16.98 18.21 -0.08
C ALA A 202 16.78 18.97 -1.41
N LEU A 203 17.84 19.55 -1.96
CA LEU A 203 17.80 20.28 -3.24
C LEU A 203 17.70 19.38 -4.48
N THR A 204 18.14 18.13 -4.42
CA THR A 204 18.02 17.19 -5.56
C THR A 204 16.63 16.56 -5.67
N ILE A 205 15.83 16.62 -4.61
CA ILE A 205 14.49 16.02 -4.59
C ILE A 205 13.54 16.86 -5.44
N GLY A 206 12.98 16.23 -6.49
CA GLY A 206 12.06 16.91 -7.41
C GLY A 206 12.67 18.10 -8.17
N GLU A 207 14.00 18.15 -8.34
CA GLU A 207 14.71 19.24 -9.05
C GLU A 207 14.19 19.44 -10.48
N LYS A 208 13.81 18.34 -11.16
CA LYS A 208 13.30 18.37 -12.55
C LYS A 208 11.79 18.56 -12.64
N SER A 209 11.07 18.56 -11.53
CA SER A 209 9.62 18.74 -11.53
C SER A 209 9.27 20.21 -11.62
N LEU A 210 8.35 20.54 -12.51
CA LEU A 210 7.78 21.89 -12.64
C LEU A 210 6.61 22.13 -11.69
N THR A 211 6.14 21.08 -11.01
CA THR A 211 5.05 21.18 -10.04
C THR A 211 5.62 21.57 -8.67
N THR A 212 5.03 22.58 -8.04
CA THR A 212 5.41 23.02 -6.70
C THR A 212 4.23 23.70 -6.01
N ASP A 213 4.31 23.81 -4.69
CA ASP A 213 3.42 24.64 -3.87
C ASP A 213 4.22 25.66 -3.04
N SER A 214 3.53 26.50 -2.28
CA SER A 214 4.17 27.51 -1.44
C SER A 214 5.04 26.88 -0.35
N SER A 215 4.60 25.77 0.23
CA SER A 215 5.34 25.07 1.29
C SER A 215 6.64 24.46 0.77
N LEU A 216 6.61 23.78 -0.39
CA LEU A 216 7.80 23.21 -1.01
C LEU A 216 8.77 24.31 -1.46
N THR A 217 8.23 25.45 -1.97
CA THR A 217 9.04 26.64 -2.31
C THR A 217 9.77 27.16 -1.08
N MET A 218 9.09 27.33 0.06
CA MET A 218 9.69 27.77 1.31
C MET A 218 10.79 26.82 1.81
N LEU A 219 10.55 25.51 1.79
CA LEU A 219 11.54 24.51 2.20
C LEU A 219 12.78 24.52 1.31
N ARG A 220 12.61 24.70 -0.01
CA ARG A 220 13.74 24.85 -0.96
C ARG A 220 14.52 26.13 -0.72
N ILE A 221 13.86 27.26 -0.48
CA ILE A 221 14.51 28.53 -0.11
C ILE A 221 15.34 28.35 1.16
N TYR A 222 14.77 27.68 2.18
CA TYR A 222 15.51 27.39 3.41
C TYR A 222 16.75 26.51 3.14
N ALA A 223 16.60 25.45 2.33
CA ALA A 223 17.72 24.58 1.96
C ALA A 223 18.81 25.30 1.21
N LEU A 224 18.46 26.20 0.26
CA LEU A 224 19.40 27.04 -0.48
C LEU A 224 20.13 28.06 0.43
N ALA A 225 19.41 28.68 1.35
CA ALA A 225 19.98 29.62 2.32
C ALA A 225 20.99 28.90 3.24
N ALA A 226 20.61 27.73 3.78
CA ALA A 226 21.49 26.93 4.63
C ALA A 226 22.74 26.44 3.89
N ASN A 227 22.61 26.12 2.58
CA ASN A 227 23.73 25.73 1.72
C ASN A 227 24.50 26.90 1.12
N LYS A 228 24.15 28.18 1.45
CA LYS A 228 24.75 29.40 0.94
C LYS A 228 24.70 29.58 -0.59
N GLN A 229 23.67 29.01 -1.24
CA GLN A 229 23.46 29.03 -2.69
C GLN A 229 22.18 29.77 -3.10
N LEU A 230 21.56 30.49 -2.17
CA LEU A 230 20.28 31.18 -2.40
C LEU A 230 20.31 32.15 -3.60
N PRO A 231 21.28 33.08 -3.73
CA PRO A 231 21.24 34.05 -4.81
C PRO A 231 21.54 33.43 -6.18
N GLU A 232 22.26 32.33 -6.22
CA GLU A 232 22.72 31.71 -7.48
C GLU A 232 21.71 30.77 -8.08
N ARG A 233 21.01 29.99 -7.22
CA ARG A 233 20.16 28.87 -7.65
C ARG A 233 18.68 29.06 -7.37
N LEU A 234 18.23 30.17 -6.83
CA LEU A 234 16.84 30.42 -6.49
C LEU A 234 15.89 30.19 -7.68
N PHE A 235 16.29 30.67 -8.86
CA PHE A 235 15.49 30.63 -10.07
C PHE A 235 15.62 29.30 -10.88
N GLU A 236 16.42 28.34 -10.39
CA GLU A 236 16.48 27.02 -10.98
C GLU A 236 15.24 26.19 -10.62
N TYR A 237 14.53 26.57 -9.55
CA TYR A 237 13.33 25.90 -9.09
C TYR A 237 12.08 26.71 -9.41
N PRO A 238 10.94 26.04 -9.66
CA PRO A 238 9.67 26.73 -9.79
C PRO A 238 9.30 27.40 -8.45
N LEU A 239 8.90 28.65 -8.52
CA LEU A 239 8.53 29.46 -7.37
C LEU A 239 7.02 29.73 -7.38
N VAL A 240 6.34 29.41 -6.30
CA VAL A 240 4.93 29.71 -6.06
C VAL A 240 4.78 30.34 -4.68
N GLY A 241 3.95 31.40 -4.61
CA GLY A 241 3.80 32.19 -3.42
C GLY A 241 4.59 33.50 -3.56
N GLY A 242 3.98 34.61 -3.17
CA GLY A 242 4.63 35.92 -3.19
C GLY A 242 5.60 36.12 -2.01
N SER A 243 5.75 37.37 -1.56
CA SER A 243 6.57 37.71 -0.39
C SER A 243 6.20 36.94 0.89
N GLU A 244 5.03 36.33 0.95
CA GLU A 244 4.57 35.51 2.08
C GLU A 244 5.24 34.15 2.16
N ALA A 245 5.67 33.59 1.04
CA ALA A 245 6.43 32.34 1.01
C ALA A 245 7.89 32.49 1.50
N MET A 246 8.30 33.71 1.76
CA MET A 246 9.66 34.06 2.24
C MET A 246 9.68 34.52 3.71
N LYS A 247 8.53 34.53 4.37
CA LYS A 247 8.41 34.82 5.81
C LYS A 247 8.39 33.52 6.62
#